data_b22c969053cae54883b301625d0b101c
#
_entry.id   b22c969053cae54883b301625d0b101c
#
_cell.length_a   1.000
_cell.length_b   1.000
_cell.length_c   1.000
_cell.angle_alpha   90.00
_cell.angle_beta   90.00
_cell.angle_gamma   90.00
#
_symmetry.space_group_name_H-M   'P 1'
#
loop_
_entity.id
_entity.type
_entity.pdbx_description
1 polymer ?
#
loop_
_entity_poly.entity_id
_entity_poly.type
_entity_poly.pdbx_seq_one_letter_code
_entity_poly.pdbx_strand_id
1 'polypeptide(L)'
;MLNKISKLVVVVVFGLIVSGCANSDFSHRYLMRGQVISVTDGDIYVCVGLDDGAQVGQILESYSYVMNDDNDEGADFFKKQKTGQVRVEELVDDHFAKVSVLEGVVKKHDLVSLIQ
;
A
#
# COMPACT_ATOMS: atom_id res chain seq x y z
N MET A 1 -1.60 8.41 51.74
CA MET A 1 -0.41 7.64 51.37
C MET A 1 -0.78 6.58 50.37
N LEU A 2 -0.20 6.60 49.19
CA LEU A 2 -0.32 5.51 48.22
C LEU A 2 0.47 4.30 48.72
N ASN A 3 -0.21 3.20 48.99
CA ASN A 3 0.44 1.98 49.42
C ASN A 3 1.37 1.45 48.31
N LYS A 4 2.41 0.74 48.69
CA LYS A 4 3.36 0.14 47.73
C LYS A 4 2.66 -0.70 46.66
N ILE A 5 1.56 -1.34 46.98
CA ILE A 5 0.71 -2.12 46.04
C ILE A 5 0.04 -1.20 45.01
N SER A 6 -0.43 -0.03 45.42
CA SER A 6 -1.05 0.95 44.48
C SER A 6 -0.04 1.48 43.47
N LYS A 7 1.20 1.74 43.90
CA LYS A 7 2.28 2.16 42.99
C LYS A 7 2.66 1.04 42.01
N LEU A 8 2.69 -0.18 42.47
CA LEU A 8 2.97 -1.35 41.64
C LEU A 8 1.89 -1.56 40.58
N VAL A 9 0.62 -1.42 40.95
CA VAL A 9 -0.52 -1.54 40.04
C VAL A 9 -0.47 -0.44 38.95
N VAL A 10 -0.13 0.79 39.35
CA VAL A 10 0.01 1.90 38.38
C VAL A 10 1.12 1.64 37.37
N VAL A 11 2.25 1.10 37.82
CA VAL A 11 3.37 0.75 36.93
C VAL A 11 3.01 -0.39 35.97
N VAL A 12 2.30 -1.40 36.45
CA VAL A 12 1.85 -2.53 35.61
C VAL A 12 0.82 -2.08 34.59
N VAL A 13 -0.14 -1.23 34.97
CA VAL A 13 -1.15 -0.68 34.07
C VAL A 13 -0.49 0.21 32.99
N PHE A 14 0.49 1.02 33.39
CA PHE A 14 1.23 1.87 32.45
C PHE A 14 2.07 1.03 31.48
N GLY A 15 2.67 -0.06 31.95
CA GLY A 15 3.43 -1.00 31.11
C GLY A 15 2.58 -1.72 30.06
N LEU A 16 1.31 -2.01 30.39
CA LEU A 16 0.38 -2.68 29.47
C LEU A 16 -0.11 -1.77 28.34
N ILE A 17 -0.07 -0.46 28.53
CA ILE A 17 -0.50 0.51 27.50
C ILE A 17 0.58 0.69 26.41
N VAL A 18 1.84 0.41 26.73
CA VAL A 18 2.97 0.62 25.80
C VAL A 18 3.21 -0.60 24.89
N SER A 19 2.61 -1.75 25.20
CA SER A 19 2.75 -2.96 24.36
C SER A 19 1.76 -2.99 23.19
N GLY A 20 1.50 -1.83 22.57
CA GLY A 20 0.85 -1.77 21.28
C GLY A 20 1.79 -2.33 20.22
N CYS A 21 1.67 -3.60 19.92
CA CYS A 21 2.35 -4.18 18.77
C CYS A 21 1.87 -3.48 17.49
N ALA A 22 2.69 -2.57 16.98
CA ALA A 22 2.57 -2.15 15.61
C ALA A 22 2.83 -3.40 14.75
N ASN A 23 1.75 -4.01 14.26
CA ASN A 23 1.83 -5.15 13.37
C ASN A 23 2.25 -4.63 12.00
N SER A 24 3.56 -4.58 11.76
CA SER A 24 4.12 -4.07 10.51
C SER A 24 3.61 -4.83 9.29
N ASP A 25 3.36 -6.13 9.41
CA ASP A 25 2.82 -6.96 8.33
C ASP A 25 1.42 -6.52 7.90
N PHE A 26 0.57 -6.13 8.84
CA PHE A 26 -0.76 -5.61 8.53
C PHE A 26 -0.66 -4.30 7.76
N SER A 27 0.21 -3.41 8.20
CA SER A 27 0.46 -2.12 7.57
C SER A 27 0.95 -2.29 6.12
N HIS A 28 1.93 -3.17 5.90
CA HIS A 28 2.47 -3.44 4.57
C HIS A 28 1.44 -4.07 3.64
N ARG A 29 0.66 -5.00 4.12
CA ARG A 29 -0.34 -5.71 3.31
C ARG A 29 -1.48 -4.80 2.84
N TYR A 30 -1.94 -3.88 3.69
CA TYR A 30 -3.11 -3.03 3.40
C TYR A 30 -2.76 -1.63 2.92
N LEU A 31 -1.57 -1.13 3.26
CA LEU A 31 -1.15 0.23 2.95
C LEU A 31 -0.13 0.32 1.81
N MET A 32 0.32 -0.82 1.27
CA MET A 32 1.25 -0.81 0.15
C MET A 32 0.56 -0.33 -1.11
N ARG A 33 0.69 0.94 -1.35
CA ARG A 33 0.15 1.64 -2.51
C ARG A 33 1.22 2.49 -3.13
N GLY A 34 1.22 2.54 -4.45
CA GLY A 34 2.13 3.37 -5.20
C GLY A 34 1.48 3.90 -6.45
N GLN A 35 2.24 4.67 -7.20
CA GLN A 35 1.80 5.24 -8.46
C GLN A 35 2.81 4.92 -9.55
N VAL A 36 2.32 4.67 -10.76
CA VAL A 36 3.17 4.56 -11.95
C VAL A 36 3.70 5.94 -12.28
N ILE A 37 5.01 6.12 -12.17
CA ILE A 37 5.67 7.41 -12.37
C ILE A 37 6.28 7.56 -13.76
N SER A 38 6.61 6.44 -14.41
CA SER A 38 7.22 6.46 -15.74
C SER A 38 6.86 5.21 -16.52
N VAL A 39 6.54 5.40 -17.81
CA VAL A 39 6.41 4.34 -18.80
C VAL A 39 7.25 4.76 -19.99
N THR A 40 8.41 4.14 -20.19
CA THR A 40 9.38 4.49 -21.21
C THR A 40 9.93 3.23 -21.86
N ASP A 41 9.71 3.07 -23.17
CA ASP A 41 10.24 1.95 -23.98
C ASP A 41 9.95 0.55 -23.37
N GLY A 42 8.76 0.39 -22.78
CA GLY A 42 8.36 -0.85 -22.13
C GLY A 42 8.82 -0.99 -20.68
N ASP A 43 9.66 -0.10 -20.20
CA ASP A 43 10.08 -0.04 -18.80
C ASP A 43 9.10 0.78 -17.98
N ILE A 44 8.55 0.15 -16.95
CA ILE A 44 7.58 0.78 -16.05
C ILE A 44 8.18 0.90 -14.66
N TYR A 45 8.16 2.10 -14.11
CA TYR A 45 8.63 2.40 -12.77
C TYR A 45 7.46 2.86 -11.90
N VAL A 46 7.42 2.31 -10.69
CA VAL A 46 6.40 2.64 -9.70
C VAL A 46 7.05 3.17 -8.43
N CYS A 47 6.36 4.06 -7.71
CA CYS A 47 6.82 4.58 -6.43
C CYS A 47 6.43 3.66 -5.27
N VAL A 48 6.86 2.41 -5.36
CA VAL A 48 6.78 1.40 -4.30
C VAL A 48 8.16 0.75 -4.25
N GLY A 49 8.85 0.85 -3.16
CA GLY A 49 10.20 0.37 -3.02
C GLY A 49 10.42 -0.44 -1.75
N LEU A 50 11.67 -0.57 -1.38
CA LEU A 50 12.09 -1.37 -0.23
C LEU A 50 11.43 -0.90 1.08
N ASP A 51 11.34 0.42 1.29
CA ASP A 51 10.73 1.01 2.49
C ASP A 51 9.23 0.71 2.60
N ASP A 52 8.56 0.47 1.48
CA ASP A 52 7.15 0.11 1.43
C ASP A 52 6.90 -1.40 1.59
N GLY A 53 7.96 -2.18 1.72
CA GLY A 53 7.91 -3.63 1.82
C GLY A 53 7.78 -4.34 0.47
N ALA A 54 8.13 -3.67 -0.64
CA ALA A 54 8.12 -4.28 -1.96
C ALA A 54 9.17 -5.40 -2.05
N GLN A 55 8.80 -6.47 -2.75
CA GLN A 55 9.67 -7.64 -2.97
C GLN A 55 9.64 -8.04 -4.44
N VAL A 56 10.79 -8.46 -4.95
CA VAL A 56 10.90 -9.02 -6.30
C VAL A 56 9.99 -10.24 -6.44
N GLY A 57 9.26 -10.31 -7.55
CA GLY A 57 8.28 -11.37 -7.82
C GLY A 57 6.87 -11.09 -7.30
N GLN A 58 6.68 -10.04 -6.52
CA GLN A 58 5.39 -9.66 -5.98
C GLN A 58 4.47 -9.14 -7.08
N ILE A 59 3.20 -9.52 -7.03
CA ILE A 59 2.21 -9.10 -8.01
C ILE A 59 1.37 -7.98 -7.42
N LEU A 60 1.25 -6.89 -8.17
CA LEU A 60 0.45 -5.72 -7.83
C LEU A 60 -0.68 -5.55 -8.84
N GLU A 61 -1.83 -5.12 -8.35
CA GLU A 61 -2.94 -4.72 -9.21
C GLU A 61 -2.78 -3.24 -9.56
N SER A 62 -2.91 -2.92 -10.84
CA SER A 62 -2.98 -1.53 -11.29
C SER A 62 -4.42 -1.09 -11.49
N TYR A 63 -4.70 0.15 -11.15
CA TYR A 63 -6.03 0.73 -11.26
C TYR A 63 -5.96 2.24 -11.45
N SER A 64 -7.05 2.80 -11.97
CA SER A 64 -7.26 4.24 -12.06
C SER A 64 -8.62 4.62 -11.48
N TYR A 65 -8.77 5.87 -11.10
CA TYR A 65 -10.07 6.41 -10.73
C TYR A 65 -10.68 7.11 -11.95
N VAL A 66 -11.90 6.73 -12.29
CA VAL A 66 -12.65 7.34 -13.37
C VAL A 66 -13.91 7.98 -12.82
N MET A 67 -14.42 8.99 -13.52
CA MET A 67 -15.70 9.62 -13.17
C MET A 67 -16.80 8.58 -13.22
N ASN A 68 -17.64 8.58 -12.19
CA ASN A 68 -18.80 7.73 -12.14
C ASN A 68 -19.96 8.41 -12.85
N ASP A 69 -20.37 7.86 -13.99
CA ASP A 69 -21.48 8.39 -14.79
C ASP A 69 -22.86 7.92 -14.29
N ASP A 70 -22.90 7.10 -13.23
CA ASP A 70 -24.14 6.66 -12.62
C ASP A 70 -24.79 7.83 -11.90
N ASN A 71 -25.95 8.26 -12.39
CA ASN A 71 -26.73 9.39 -11.86
C ASN A 71 -27.54 9.03 -10.60
N ASP A 72 -27.19 7.95 -9.92
CA ASP A 72 -27.86 7.53 -8.70
C ASP A 72 -27.50 8.47 -7.55
N GLU A 73 -28.52 8.97 -6.84
CA GLU A 73 -28.34 9.74 -5.64
C GLU A 73 -27.55 8.92 -4.59
N GLY A 74 -26.40 9.43 -4.16
CA GLY A 74 -25.53 8.76 -3.20
C GLY A 74 -24.41 7.93 -3.82
N ALA A 75 -24.27 7.90 -5.13
CA ALA A 75 -23.12 7.28 -5.80
C ALA A 75 -21.86 8.13 -5.60
N ASP A 76 -20.72 7.48 -5.42
CA ASP A 76 -19.42 8.13 -5.34
C ASP A 76 -19.11 8.84 -6.67
N PHE A 77 -18.48 10.01 -6.59
CA PHE A 77 -18.10 10.81 -7.76
C PHE A 77 -17.12 10.10 -8.65
N PHE A 78 -16.22 9.31 -8.05
CA PHE A 78 -15.21 8.52 -8.74
C PHE A 78 -15.34 7.06 -8.39
N LYS A 79 -15.09 6.19 -9.36
CA LYS A 79 -15.01 4.75 -9.15
C LYS A 79 -13.62 4.24 -9.49
N LYS A 80 -13.17 3.24 -8.74
CA LYS A 80 -11.93 2.51 -9.00
C LYS A 80 -12.13 1.58 -10.18
N GLN A 81 -11.27 1.69 -11.19
CA GLN A 81 -11.27 0.83 -12.35
C GLN A 81 -9.93 0.10 -12.47
N LYS A 82 -9.96 -1.23 -12.42
CA LYS A 82 -8.78 -2.05 -12.63
C LYS A 82 -8.27 -1.85 -14.06
N THR A 83 -6.96 -1.60 -14.22
CA THR A 83 -6.31 -1.44 -15.52
C THR A 83 -5.42 -2.63 -15.88
N GLY A 84 -4.91 -3.36 -14.91
CA GLY A 84 -4.10 -4.53 -15.17
C GLY A 84 -3.42 -5.10 -13.92
N GLN A 85 -2.42 -5.93 -14.16
CA GLN A 85 -1.54 -6.48 -13.12
C GLN A 85 -0.10 -6.34 -13.55
N VAL A 86 0.76 -6.06 -12.59
CA VAL A 86 2.20 -5.93 -12.79
C VAL A 86 2.96 -6.79 -11.78
N ARG A 87 4.16 -7.21 -12.17
CA ARG A 87 5.08 -7.94 -11.29
C ARG A 87 6.29 -7.07 -11.00
N VAL A 88 6.71 -7.03 -9.75
CA VAL A 88 7.96 -6.38 -9.36
C VAL A 88 9.14 -7.20 -9.88
N GLU A 89 9.92 -6.61 -10.79
CA GLU A 89 11.09 -7.26 -11.39
C GLU A 89 12.39 -6.87 -10.69
N GLU A 90 12.49 -5.61 -10.26
CA GLU A 90 13.69 -5.07 -9.64
C GLU A 90 13.33 -3.96 -8.66
N LEU A 91 13.96 -3.96 -7.50
CA LEU A 91 13.91 -2.85 -6.57
C LEU A 91 15.05 -1.89 -6.93
N VAL A 92 14.68 -0.72 -7.45
CA VAL A 92 15.66 0.29 -7.89
C VAL A 92 16.31 0.97 -6.69
N ASP A 93 15.50 1.32 -5.70
CA ASP A 93 15.95 1.90 -4.44
C ASP A 93 14.87 1.74 -3.35
N ASP A 94 14.99 2.48 -2.26
CA ASP A 94 14.05 2.43 -1.12
C ASP A 94 12.63 2.85 -1.48
N HIS A 95 12.45 3.61 -2.57
CA HIS A 95 11.17 4.24 -2.92
C HIS A 95 10.62 3.81 -4.28
N PHE A 96 11.43 3.18 -5.14
CA PHE A 96 11.06 2.87 -6.52
C PHE A 96 11.33 1.42 -6.88
N ALA A 97 10.47 0.87 -7.71
CA ALA A 97 10.64 -0.45 -8.29
C ALA A 97 10.35 -0.44 -9.79
N LYS A 98 11.03 -1.30 -10.51
CA LYS A 98 10.75 -1.59 -11.91
C LYS A 98 9.80 -2.78 -11.96
N VAL A 99 8.75 -2.66 -12.75
CA VAL A 99 7.72 -3.70 -12.89
C VAL A 99 7.51 -4.08 -14.35
N SER A 100 7.00 -5.29 -14.57
CA SER A 100 6.53 -5.75 -15.87
C SER A 100 5.01 -5.95 -15.87
N VAL A 101 4.37 -5.71 -17.01
CA VAL A 101 2.92 -5.91 -17.15
C VAL A 101 2.65 -7.39 -17.37
N LEU A 102 1.78 -7.98 -16.54
CA LEU A 102 1.30 -9.35 -16.69
C LEU A 102 0.01 -9.41 -17.50
N GLU A 103 -0.88 -8.47 -17.27
CA GLU A 103 -2.14 -8.33 -18.02
C GLU A 103 -2.58 -6.87 -18.07
N GLY A 104 -3.42 -6.54 -19.04
CA GLY A 104 -4.01 -5.21 -19.17
C GLY A 104 -3.07 -4.17 -19.75
N VAL A 105 -3.45 -2.90 -19.61
CA VAL A 105 -2.69 -1.74 -20.08
C VAL A 105 -2.46 -0.81 -18.90
N VAL A 106 -1.20 -0.63 -18.56
CA VAL A 106 -0.77 0.23 -17.45
C VAL A 106 -0.21 1.51 -18.00
N LYS A 107 -0.72 2.63 -17.50
CA LYS A 107 -0.35 3.97 -17.96
C LYS A 107 0.32 4.76 -16.84
N LYS A 108 1.08 5.79 -17.22
CA LYS A 108 1.58 6.78 -16.27
C LYS A 108 0.42 7.37 -15.46
N HIS A 109 0.62 7.53 -14.17
CA HIS A 109 -0.33 7.98 -13.15
C HIS A 109 -1.32 6.93 -12.66
N ASP A 110 -1.35 5.74 -13.24
CA ASP A 110 -2.09 4.63 -12.65
C ASP A 110 -1.57 4.32 -11.26
N LEU A 111 -2.44 3.82 -10.42
CA LEU A 111 -2.10 3.42 -9.05
C LEU A 111 -1.85 1.92 -9.01
N VAL A 112 -1.00 1.49 -8.10
CA VAL A 112 -0.72 0.07 -7.86
C VAL A 112 -0.88 -0.25 -6.39
N SER A 113 -1.38 -1.45 -6.12
CA SER A 113 -1.52 -1.96 -4.75
C SER A 113 -1.36 -3.47 -4.74
N LEU A 114 -1.04 -4.02 -3.56
CA LEU A 114 -1.04 -5.47 -3.38
C LEU A 114 -2.42 -6.06 -3.68
N ILE A 115 -2.42 -7.18 -4.35
CA ILE A 115 -3.63 -8.00 -4.53
C ILE A 115 -3.94 -8.64 -3.18
N GLN A 116 -5.16 -8.39 -2.72
CA GLN A 116 -5.69 -8.99 -1.50
C GLN A 116 -6.41 -10.29 -1.82
#